data_3f6e1450840aca25b98b44d0b354f809
#
_entry.id   3f6e1450840aca25b98b44d0b354f809
#
_cell.length_a   1.000
_cell.length_b   1.000
_cell.length_c   1.000
_cell.angle_alpha   90.00
_cell.angle_beta   90.00
_cell.angle_gamma   90.00
#
_symmetry.space_group_name_H-M   'P 1'
#
loop_
_entity.id
_entity.type
_entity.pdbx_description
1 polymer ?
#
loop_
_entity_poly.entity_id
_entity_poly.type
_entity_poly.pdbx_seq_one_letter_code
_entity_poly.pdbx_strand_id
1 'polypeptide(L)'
;GKSEFYRALINHLATTDDQFIMAPGVRGMVMSVFTLPGFNTVFKIIKDRFSPSKNVNRATVIEKYRLVKSVDRVGRMADTQEFADFRFPLSKFEPECLAELLEVAAGTVEVEGDTVLIRHCWTERRMTPLNLYLENANEAQVREALEDYGLAIKQLAAANIFPGDMLLKNFGVTRHGRVVFYDYDEICFLTEANFRHIPAPRTPEDEMASEPWYSIGPLDVFPEEFPPFLFADSGQRQLFDQLHGELYNADYWKSLQEAIRAGKVIDVFPYRRKGLDNE
;
A
#
# COMPACT_ATOMS: atom_id res chain seq x y z
N GLY A 1 -10.27 -15.14 -13.99
CA GLY A 1 -10.83 -15.50 -12.71
C GLY A 1 -9.91 -16.40 -11.88
N LYS A 2 -10.34 -16.81 -10.71
CA LYS A 2 -9.57 -17.66 -9.79
C LYS A 2 -9.16 -18.99 -10.40
N SER A 3 -10.03 -19.63 -11.17
CA SER A 3 -9.76 -20.92 -11.81
C SER A 3 -8.66 -20.82 -12.85
N GLU A 4 -8.65 -19.77 -13.64
CA GLU A 4 -7.62 -19.51 -14.65
C GLU A 4 -6.27 -19.21 -14.00
N PHE A 5 -6.29 -18.41 -12.95
CA PHE A 5 -5.09 -18.11 -12.16
C PHE A 5 -4.49 -19.39 -11.59
N TYR A 6 -5.30 -20.21 -10.94
CA TYR A 6 -4.85 -21.46 -10.33
C TYR A 6 -4.26 -22.41 -11.36
N ARG A 7 -4.88 -22.55 -12.52
CA ARG A 7 -4.35 -23.38 -13.63
C ARG A 7 -3.00 -22.85 -14.11
N ALA A 8 -2.88 -21.56 -14.31
CA ALA A 8 -1.63 -20.94 -14.75
C ALA A 8 -0.52 -21.16 -13.72
N LEU A 9 -0.82 -21.03 -12.45
CA LEU A 9 0.12 -21.26 -11.36
C LEU A 9 0.59 -22.73 -11.31
N ILE A 10 -0.33 -23.67 -11.33
CA ILE A 10 0.00 -25.10 -11.29
C ILE A 10 0.79 -25.51 -12.53
N ASN A 11 0.41 -25.00 -13.70
CA ASN A 11 1.15 -25.26 -14.92
C ASN A 11 2.58 -24.71 -14.86
N HIS A 12 2.75 -23.50 -14.32
CA HIS A 12 4.08 -22.89 -14.14
C HIS A 12 4.96 -23.75 -13.22
N LEU A 13 4.41 -24.20 -12.09
CA LEU A 13 5.14 -25.05 -11.15
C LEU A 13 5.50 -26.41 -11.77
N ALA A 14 4.62 -26.98 -12.61
CA ALA A 14 4.84 -28.27 -13.24
C ALA A 14 5.86 -28.21 -14.40
N THR A 15 5.96 -27.08 -15.09
CA THR A 15 6.76 -26.93 -16.33
C THR A 15 8.06 -26.16 -16.15
N THR A 16 8.34 -25.63 -14.97
CA THR A 16 9.55 -24.86 -14.68
C THR A 16 10.22 -25.39 -13.41
N ASP A 17 11.49 -25.01 -13.23
CA ASP A 17 12.26 -25.27 -12.01
C ASP A 17 12.11 -24.14 -10.98
N ASP A 18 11.17 -23.21 -11.22
CA ASP A 18 10.94 -22.07 -10.35
C ASP A 18 10.50 -22.51 -8.95
N GLN A 19 10.97 -21.82 -7.93
CA GLN A 19 10.66 -22.09 -6.54
C GLN A 19 10.18 -20.83 -5.84
N PHE A 20 9.31 -21.01 -4.85
CA PHE A 20 8.89 -19.91 -3.98
C PHE A 20 10.06 -19.40 -3.17
N ILE A 21 10.22 -18.08 -3.20
CA ILE A 21 11.20 -17.32 -2.42
C ILE A 21 10.48 -16.24 -1.64
N MET A 22 11.09 -15.75 -0.55
CA MET A 22 10.59 -14.55 0.09
C MET A 22 10.71 -13.38 -0.89
N ALA A 23 9.68 -12.55 -0.96
CA ALA A 23 9.70 -11.38 -1.82
C ALA A 23 10.83 -10.44 -1.40
N PRO A 24 11.59 -9.88 -2.37
CA PRO A 24 12.66 -8.93 -2.06
C PRO A 24 12.14 -7.67 -1.36
N GLY A 25 12.99 -7.08 -0.52
CA GLY A 25 12.70 -5.83 0.16
C GLY A 25 12.53 -5.99 1.66
N VAL A 26 12.09 -4.91 2.30
CA VAL A 26 11.87 -4.87 3.76
C VAL A 26 10.69 -5.75 4.13
N ARG A 27 10.87 -6.56 5.18
CA ARG A 27 9.79 -7.43 5.68
C ARG A 27 8.63 -6.60 6.23
N GLY A 28 7.41 -6.96 5.83
CA GLY A 28 6.20 -6.33 6.37
C GLY A 28 6.00 -6.63 7.84
N MET A 29 5.27 -5.76 8.52
CA MET A 29 5.00 -5.90 9.96
C MET A 29 3.80 -6.81 10.25
N VAL A 30 2.85 -6.89 9.32
CA VAL A 30 1.59 -7.62 9.47
C VAL A 30 1.52 -8.81 8.53
N MET A 31 2.00 -8.65 7.29
CA MET A 31 1.95 -9.66 6.25
C MET A 31 3.33 -10.18 5.92
N SER A 32 3.40 -11.48 5.67
CA SER A 32 4.58 -12.11 5.06
C SER A 32 4.32 -12.27 3.56
N VAL A 33 5.29 -11.86 2.75
CA VAL A 33 5.14 -11.83 1.29
C VAL A 33 6.18 -12.73 0.64
N PHE A 34 5.71 -13.64 -0.20
CA PHE A 34 6.58 -14.54 -0.97
C PHE A 34 6.14 -14.57 -2.43
N THR A 35 6.98 -15.08 -3.31
CA THR A 35 6.76 -15.00 -4.75
C THR A 35 7.47 -16.12 -5.49
N LEU A 36 7.15 -16.25 -6.76
CA LEU A 36 7.89 -17.08 -7.72
C LEU A 36 8.64 -16.14 -8.68
N PRO A 37 9.97 -16.24 -8.81
CA PRO A 37 10.71 -15.34 -9.70
C PRO A 37 10.20 -15.28 -11.14
N GLY A 38 9.76 -16.41 -11.68
CA GLY A 38 9.26 -16.53 -13.05
C GLY A 38 7.75 -16.34 -13.23
N PHE A 39 7.04 -16.02 -12.17
CA PHE A 39 5.57 -15.85 -12.19
C PHE A 39 5.21 -14.49 -11.59
N ASN A 40 4.55 -13.65 -12.35
CA ASN A 40 4.34 -12.23 -12.01
C ASN A 40 3.27 -12.01 -10.93
N THR A 41 3.38 -12.72 -9.82
CA THR A 41 2.44 -12.67 -8.70
C THR A 41 3.18 -12.69 -7.38
N VAL A 42 2.69 -11.94 -6.41
CA VAL A 42 3.09 -12.04 -5.02
C VAL A 42 1.98 -12.70 -4.21
N PHE A 43 2.37 -13.43 -3.17
CA PHE A 43 1.49 -14.15 -2.25
C PHE A 43 1.67 -13.52 -0.88
N LYS A 44 0.56 -13.16 -0.25
CA LYS A 44 0.55 -12.49 1.06
C LYS A 44 -0.20 -13.34 2.07
N ILE A 45 0.43 -13.59 3.19
CA ILE A 45 -0.18 -14.30 4.32
C ILE A 45 -0.06 -13.45 5.59
N ILE A 46 -1.04 -13.55 6.46
CA ILE A 46 -1.05 -12.83 7.73
C ILE A 46 -0.10 -13.54 8.70
N LYS A 47 0.81 -12.80 9.33
CA LYS A 47 1.68 -13.32 10.37
C LYS A 47 0.89 -13.71 11.62
N ASP A 48 1.40 -14.67 12.38
CA ASP A 48 0.78 -15.10 13.63
C ASP A 48 0.81 -14.01 14.70
N ARG A 49 1.86 -13.18 14.66
CA ARG A 49 2.08 -12.09 15.61
C ARG A 49 2.47 -10.83 14.90
N PHE A 50 1.92 -9.71 15.35
CA PHE A 50 2.23 -8.38 14.84
C PHE A 50 3.15 -7.64 15.80
N SER A 51 3.88 -6.64 15.27
CA SER A 51 4.63 -5.72 16.10
C SER A 51 3.70 -5.05 17.14
N PRO A 52 4.17 -4.85 18.40
CA PRO A 52 3.37 -4.16 19.41
C PRO A 52 2.91 -2.76 19.01
N SER A 53 3.60 -2.12 18.07
CA SER A 53 3.22 -0.82 17.52
C SER A 53 2.00 -0.87 16.59
N LYS A 54 1.59 -2.07 16.14
CA LYS A 54 0.43 -2.28 15.29
C LYS A 54 -0.75 -2.76 16.14
N ASN A 55 -1.70 -1.86 16.39
CA ASN A 55 -2.92 -2.16 17.15
C ASN A 55 -3.98 -2.77 16.22
N VAL A 56 -3.66 -3.90 15.60
CA VAL A 56 -4.54 -4.65 14.70
C VAL A 56 -4.48 -6.14 15.03
N ASN A 57 -5.56 -6.86 14.72
CA ASN A 57 -5.62 -8.30 14.83
C ASN A 57 -5.94 -8.93 13.45
N ARG A 58 -5.88 -10.26 13.37
CA ARG A 58 -6.13 -10.99 12.12
C ARG A 58 -7.50 -10.66 11.52
N ALA A 59 -8.55 -10.61 12.32
CA ALA A 59 -9.91 -10.31 11.86
C ALA A 59 -9.98 -8.91 11.23
N THR A 60 -9.34 -7.92 11.83
CA THR A 60 -9.26 -6.55 11.32
C THR A 60 -8.56 -6.49 9.97
N VAL A 61 -7.44 -7.21 9.80
CA VAL A 61 -6.71 -7.27 8.53
C VAL A 61 -7.59 -7.87 7.44
N ILE A 62 -8.27 -8.97 7.72
CA ILE A 62 -9.18 -9.64 6.78
C ILE A 62 -10.32 -8.67 6.37
N GLU A 63 -10.92 -7.97 7.33
CA GLU A 63 -11.95 -6.97 7.06
C GLU A 63 -11.46 -5.88 6.13
N LYS A 64 -10.26 -5.36 6.36
CA LYS A 64 -9.67 -4.30 5.53
C LYS A 64 -9.47 -4.75 4.09
N TYR A 65 -8.96 -5.95 3.87
CA TYR A 65 -8.79 -6.52 2.53
C TYR A 65 -10.14 -6.72 1.83
N ARG A 66 -11.16 -7.18 2.54
CA ARG A 66 -12.51 -7.34 2.00
C ARG A 66 -13.19 -6.01 1.71
N LEU A 67 -13.00 -5.01 2.59
CA LEU A 67 -13.51 -3.66 2.39
C LEU A 67 -12.95 -3.02 1.13
N VAL A 68 -11.64 -3.11 0.92
CA VAL A 68 -10.97 -2.61 -0.28
C VAL A 68 -11.63 -3.18 -1.53
N LYS A 69 -11.86 -4.48 -1.57
CA LYS A 69 -12.45 -5.15 -2.71
C LYS A 69 -13.89 -4.68 -2.99
N SER A 70 -14.64 -4.32 -1.94
CA SER A 70 -16.03 -3.88 -2.08
C SER A 70 -16.19 -2.43 -2.52
N VAL A 71 -15.19 -1.57 -2.28
CA VAL A 71 -15.29 -0.11 -2.51
C VAL A 71 -14.40 0.42 -3.63
N ASP A 72 -13.53 -0.40 -4.20
CA ASP A 72 -12.64 0.05 -5.28
C ASP A 72 -13.40 0.24 -6.58
N ARG A 73 -13.71 1.48 -6.88
CA ARG A 73 -14.37 1.90 -8.11
C ARG A 73 -13.47 2.75 -9.01
N VAL A 74 -12.29 3.10 -8.54
CA VAL A 74 -11.41 4.03 -9.24
C VAL A 74 -10.18 3.34 -9.85
N GLY A 75 -9.98 2.05 -9.59
CA GLY A 75 -8.87 1.28 -10.12
C GLY A 75 -7.51 1.71 -9.59
N ARG A 76 -7.46 2.26 -8.37
CA ARG A 76 -6.21 2.73 -7.73
C ARG A 76 -5.72 1.81 -6.63
N MET A 77 -6.41 0.72 -6.38
CA MET A 77 -5.95 -0.32 -5.47
C MET A 77 -5.54 -1.55 -6.24
N ALA A 78 -4.52 -2.24 -5.77
CA ALA A 78 -4.07 -3.48 -6.38
C ALA A 78 -5.21 -4.50 -6.37
N ASP A 79 -5.43 -5.16 -7.50
CA ASP A 79 -6.43 -6.22 -7.58
C ASP A 79 -5.93 -7.44 -6.83
N THR A 80 -6.61 -7.79 -5.75
CA THR A 80 -6.27 -8.91 -4.90
C THR A 80 -7.29 -10.02 -5.04
N GLN A 81 -6.81 -11.27 -4.98
CA GLN A 81 -7.67 -12.45 -4.91
C GLN A 81 -7.39 -13.21 -3.63
N GLU A 82 -8.44 -13.60 -2.93
CA GLU A 82 -8.37 -14.37 -1.68
C GLU A 82 -8.50 -15.85 -1.99
N PHE A 83 -7.61 -16.66 -1.43
CA PHE A 83 -7.60 -18.11 -1.60
C PHE A 83 -7.55 -18.82 -0.25
N ALA A 84 -8.18 -19.99 -0.20
CA ALA A 84 -8.09 -20.90 0.93
C ALA A 84 -7.50 -22.24 0.47
N ASP A 85 -6.71 -22.85 1.37
CA ASP A 85 -6.24 -24.21 1.22
C ASP A 85 -5.45 -24.51 -0.07
N PHE A 86 -4.48 -23.63 -0.37
CA PHE A 86 -3.49 -23.93 -1.40
C PHE A 86 -2.60 -25.10 -0.96
N ARG A 87 -2.40 -26.05 -1.87
CA ARG A 87 -1.47 -27.17 -1.67
C ARG A 87 -0.41 -27.14 -2.75
N PHE A 88 0.84 -27.02 -2.34
CA PHE A 88 1.97 -26.99 -3.26
C PHE A 88 2.98 -28.07 -2.90
N PRO A 89 3.70 -28.62 -3.89
CA PRO A 89 4.79 -29.56 -3.58
C PRO A 89 5.86 -28.92 -2.70
N LEU A 90 6.30 -29.63 -1.69
CA LEU A 90 7.38 -29.18 -0.79
C LEU A 90 8.64 -28.79 -1.57
N SER A 91 8.96 -29.53 -2.62
CA SER A 91 10.10 -29.27 -3.50
C SER A 91 10.06 -27.94 -4.23
N LYS A 92 8.91 -27.27 -4.28
CA LYS A 92 8.72 -25.97 -4.94
C LYS A 92 9.00 -24.77 -4.02
N PHE A 93 9.49 -25.02 -2.81
CA PHE A 93 9.89 -23.96 -1.89
C PHE A 93 11.40 -23.98 -1.72
N GLU A 94 12.06 -22.82 -1.82
CA GLU A 94 13.41 -22.71 -1.33
C GLU A 94 13.41 -22.97 0.19
N PRO A 95 14.38 -23.71 0.73
CA PRO A 95 14.39 -24.07 2.16
C PRO A 95 14.33 -22.86 3.09
N GLU A 96 15.00 -21.76 2.74
CA GLU A 96 14.99 -20.52 3.53
C GLU A 96 13.61 -19.86 3.55
N CYS A 97 12.91 -19.88 2.41
CA CYS A 97 11.55 -19.35 2.31
C CYS A 97 10.60 -20.13 3.20
N LEU A 98 10.61 -21.45 3.07
CA LEU A 98 9.75 -22.30 3.88
C LEU A 98 10.03 -22.15 5.38
N ALA A 99 11.31 -22.09 5.76
CA ALA A 99 11.71 -21.89 7.14
C ALA A 99 11.15 -20.58 7.73
N GLU A 100 11.26 -19.49 6.98
CA GLU A 100 10.72 -18.20 7.41
C GLU A 100 9.18 -18.23 7.52
N LEU A 101 8.48 -18.82 6.55
CA LEU A 101 7.02 -18.94 6.60
C LEU A 101 6.55 -19.76 7.80
N LEU A 102 7.24 -20.85 8.12
CA LEU A 102 6.92 -21.67 9.28
C LEU A 102 7.22 -20.97 10.60
N GLU A 103 8.21 -20.08 10.61
CA GLU A 103 8.53 -19.28 11.80
C GLU A 103 7.49 -18.20 12.07
N VAL A 104 7.08 -17.45 11.05
CA VAL A 104 6.23 -16.25 11.22
C VAL A 104 4.75 -16.51 11.03
N ALA A 105 4.37 -17.61 10.38
CA ALA A 105 2.99 -17.91 10.01
C ALA A 105 2.63 -19.39 10.18
N ALA A 106 3.09 -20.02 11.26
CA ALA A 106 2.83 -21.43 11.56
C ALA A 106 1.34 -21.77 11.66
N GLY A 107 0.50 -20.81 12.02
CA GLY A 107 -0.96 -20.98 12.03
C GLY A 107 -1.59 -21.05 10.64
N THR A 108 -0.88 -20.62 9.61
CA THR A 108 -1.37 -20.58 8.22
C THR A 108 -0.65 -21.59 7.32
N VAL A 109 0.63 -21.84 7.57
CA VAL A 109 1.48 -22.70 6.73
C VAL A 109 1.81 -23.98 7.50
N GLU A 110 1.55 -25.12 6.87
CA GLU A 110 1.79 -26.45 7.46
C GLU A 110 2.41 -27.38 6.42
N VAL A 111 3.37 -28.17 6.86
CA VAL A 111 3.97 -29.23 6.02
C VAL A 111 3.29 -30.55 6.32
N GLU A 112 2.71 -31.17 5.29
CA GLU A 112 2.05 -32.47 5.34
C GLU A 112 2.75 -33.43 4.36
N GLY A 113 3.72 -34.21 4.83
CA GLY A 113 4.51 -35.07 3.96
C GLY A 113 5.29 -34.29 2.92
N ASP A 114 5.03 -34.51 1.64
CA ASP A 114 5.67 -33.84 0.51
C ASP A 114 4.92 -32.58 0.06
N THR A 115 3.92 -32.14 0.81
CA THR A 115 3.02 -31.04 0.46
C THR A 115 3.09 -29.94 1.51
N VAL A 116 3.06 -28.70 1.05
CA VAL A 116 2.88 -27.52 1.89
C VAL A 116 1.45 -27.04 1.73
N LEU A 117 0.73 -26.97 2.85
CA LEU A 117 -0.62 -26.42 2.89
C LEU A 117 -0.55 -24.96 3.35
N ILE A 118 -1.14 -24.07 2.57
CA ILE A 118 -1.34 -22.65 2.92
C ILE A 118 -2.85 -22.44 3.07
N ARG A 119 -3.29 -22.25 4.31
CA ARG A 119 -4.73 -22.22 4.66
C ARG A 119 -5.42 -20.98 4.17
N HIS A 120 -4.72 -19.87 4.10
CA HIS A 120 -5.31 -18.59 3.71
C HIS A 120 -4.24 -17.66 3.14
N CYS A 121 -4.46 -17.15 1.94
CA CYS A 121 -3.56 -16.16 1.35
C CYS A 121 -4.29 -15.25 0.36
N TRP A 122 -3.69 -14.10 0.11
CA TRP A 122 -4.07 -13.22 -0.98
C TRP A 122 -2.98 -13.24 -2.04
N THR A 123 -3.40 -13.08 -3.28
CA THR A 123 -2.49 -12.91 -4.42
C THR A 123 -2.73 -11.55 -5.07
N GLU A 124 -1.66 -10.95 -5.55
CA GLU A 124 -1.74 -9.74 -6.36
C GLU A 124 -0.61 -9.73 -7.38
N ARG A 125 -0.79 -8.95 -8.45
CA ARG A 125 0.27 -8.80 -9.46
C ARG A 125 1.48 -8.12 -8.84
N ARG A 126 2.67 -8.63 -9.16
CA ARG A 126 3.93 -8.01 -8.72
C ARG A 126 4.09 -6.65 -9.39
N MET A 127 4.46 -5.66 -8.57
CA MET A 127 4.72 -4.30 -9.02
C MET A 127 6.06 -3.83 -8.44
N THR A 128 6.62 -2.80 -9.03
CA THR A 128 7.79 -2.15 -8.45
C THR A 128 7.33 -1.17 -7.37
N PRO A 129 7.82 -1.29 -6.13
CA PRO A 129 7.55 -0.29 -5.10
C PRO A 129 7.95 1.11 -5.58
N LEU A 130 7.10 2.10 -5.31
CA LEU A 130 7.30 3.46 -5.84
C LEU A 130 8.63 4.07 -5.40
N ASN A 131 9.05 3.83 -4.15
CA ASN A 131 10.35 4.32 -3.67
C ASN A 131 11.52 3.77 -4.50
N LEU A 132 11.49 2.49 -4.84
CA LEU A 132 12.54 1.86 -5.66
C LEU A 132 12.46 2.31 -7.11
N TYR A 133 11.26 2.49 -7.64
CA TYR A 133 11.06 3.02 -8.99
C TYR A 133 11.71 4.40 -9.15
N LEU A 134 11.49 5.30 -8.19
CA LEU A 134 12.03 6.65 -8.23
C LEU A 134 13.56 6.69 -8.16
N GLU A 135 14.19 5.74 -7.46
CA GLU A 135 15.66 5.64 -7.38
C GLU A 135 16.30 5.39 -8.74
N ASN A 136 15.62 4.69 -9.63
CA ASN A 136 16.14 4.28 -10.94
C ASN A 136 15.50 5.04 -12.11
N ALA A 137 14.61 5.99 -11.84
CA ALA A 137 13.89 6.73 -12.84
C ALA A 137 14.66 7.96 -13.32
N ASN A 138 14.50 8.32 -14.61
CA ASN A 138 14.96 9.60 -15.13
C ASN A 138 14.00 10.73 -14.71
N GLU A 139 14.37 11.99 -14.99
CA GLU A 139 13.55 13.16 -14.59
C GLU A 139 12.11 13.10 -15.11
N ALA A 140 11.91 12.69 -16.36
CA ALA A 140 10.58 12.60 -16.96
C ALA A 140 9.75 11.52 -16.24
N GLN A 141 10.34 10.37 -15.95
CA GLN A 141 9.69 9.28 -15.24
C GLN A 141 9.35 9.65 -13.80
N VAL A 142 10.24 10.36 -13.11
CA VAL A 142 9.99 10.88 -11.76
C VAL A 142 8.78 11.81 -11.77
N ARG A 143 8.75 12.76 -12.71
CA ARG A 143 7.64 13.69 -12.84
C ARG A 143 6.32 12.98 -13.07
N GLU A 144 6.27 12.07 -14.02
CA GLU A 144 5.06 11.30 -14.33
C GLU A 144 4.59 10.46 -13.13
N ALA A 145 5.53 9.81 -12.44
CA ALA A 145 5.22 9.00 -11.28
C ALA A 145 4.68 9.84 -10.11
N LEU A 146 5.27 11.00 -9.84
CA LEU A 146 4.79 11.89 -8.77
C LEU A 146 3.46 12.55 -9.10
N GLU A 147 3.22 12.89 -10.36
CA GLU A 147 1.90 13.33 -10.82
C GLU A 147 0.84 12.26 -10.55
N ASP A 148 1.14 11.03 -10.94
CA ASP A 148 0.20 9.92 -10.80
C ASP A 148 0.02 9.46 -9.34
N TYR A 149 1.08 9.55 -8.54
CA TYR A 149 1.02 9.27 -7.10
C TYR A 149 0.05 10.21 -6.38
N GLY A 150 0.18 11.50 -6.60
CA GLY A 150 -0.75 12.48 -6.01
C GLY A 150 -2.17 12.32 -6.55
N LEU A 151 -2.30 12.00 -7.83
CA LEU A 151 -3.60 11.70 -8.44
C LEU A 151 -4.23 10.46 -7.81
N ALA A 152 -3.46 9.41 -7.57
CA ALA A 152 -3.92 8.20 -6.90
C ALA A 152 -4.48 8.50 -5.50
N ILE A 153 -3.75 9.28 -4.71
CA ILE A 153 -4.19 9.72 -3.38
C ILE A 153 -5.53 10.47 -3.46
N LYS A 154 -5.65 11.41 -4.39
CA LYS A 154 -6.87 12.20 -4.58
C LYS A 154 -8.06 11.35 -5.04
N GLN A 155 -7.83 10.40 -5.93
CA GLN A 155 -8.87 9.48 -6.40
C GLN A 155 -9.33 8.52 -5.30
N LEU A 156 -8.42 8.02 -4.47
CA LEU A 156 -8.76 7.24 -3.29
C LEU A 156 -9.59 8.07 -2.31
N ALA A 157 -9.18 9.31 -2.06
CA ALA A 157 -9.91 10.23 -1.18
C ALA A 157 -11.32 10.52 -1.71
N ALA A 158 -11.48 10.71 -3.01
CA ALA A 158 -12.77 10.90 -3.66
C ALA A 158 -13.71 9.69 -3.48
N ALA A 159 -13.15 8.51 -3.31
CA ALA A 159 -13.88 7.27 -3.01
C ALA A 159 -14.02 7.01 -1.50
N ASN A 160 -13.76 8.02 -0.66
CA ASN A 160 -13.79 7.94 0.81
C ASN A 160 -12.76 6.96 1.39
N ILE A 161 -11.61 6.83 0.74
CA ILE A 161 -10.54 5.93 1.19
C ILE A 161 -9.31 6.76 1.56
N PHE A 162 -8.78 6.54 2.75
CA PHE A 162 -7.52 7.10 3.21
C PHE A 162 -6.53 5.97 3.48
N PRO A 163 -5.33 6.01 2.85
CA PRO A 163 -4.35 4.92 2.99
C PRO A 163 -3.83 4.73 4.42
N GLY A 164 -4.00 5.69 5.30
CA GLY A 164 -3.44 5.71 6.64
C GLY A 164 -2.01 6.21 6.61
N ASP A 165 -1.13 5.41 6.10
CA ASP A 165 0.25 5.75 5.83
C ASP A 165 0.43 5.91 4.31
N MET A 166 0.83 7.10 3.88
CA MET A 166 1.04 7.42 2.47
C MET A 166 2.48 7.24 2.00
N LEU A 167 3.30 6.49 2.73
CA LEU A 167 4.67 6.23 2.35
C LEU A 167 4.79 5.66 0.93
N LEU A 168 5.80 6.09 0.22
CA LEU A 168 6.07 5.66 -1.16
C LEU A 168 6.16 4.14 -1.31
N LYS A 169 6.71 3.46 -0.31
CA LYS A 169 6.85 2.00 -0.30
C LYS A 169 5.53 1.24 -0.30
N ASN A 170 4.42 1.90 0.07
CA ASN A 170 3.09 1.31 0.14
C ASN A 170 2.32 1.43 -1.17
N PHE A 171 2.92 2.08 -2.16
CA PHE A 171 2.41 2.20 -3.52
C PHE A 171 3.30 1.43 -4.48
N GLY A 172 2.69 0.86 -5.51
CA GLY A 172 3.39 0.15 -6.57
C GLY A 172 3.22 0.85 -7.91
N VAL A 173 4.22 0.68 -8.77
CA VAL A 173 4.15 1.16 -10.15
C VAL A 173 3.92 -0.05 -11.05
N THR A 174 2.85 -0.01 -11.83
CA THR A 174 2.53 -1.06 -12.78
C THR A 174 3.46 -1.01 -13.98
N ARG A 175 3.43 -2.05 -14.81
CA ARG A 175 4.20 -2.12 -16.05
C ARG A 175 3.95 -0.93 -16.99
N HIS A 176 2.77 -0.34 -16.92
CA HIS A 176 2.37 0.82 -17.74
C HIS A 176 2.60 2.18 -17.05
N GLY A 177 3.32 2.19 -15.92
CA GLY A 177 3.64 3.41 -15.19
C GLY A 177 2.51 3.96 -14.32
N ARG A 178 1.44 3.20 -14.10
CA ARG A 178 0.34 3.60 -13.25
C ARG A 178 0.67 3.33 -11.78
N VAL A 179 0.42 4.30 -10.93
CA VAL A 179 0.64 4.17 -9.48
C VAL A 179 -0.64 3.63 -8.83
N VAL A 180 -0.49 2.56 -8.05
CA VAL A 180 -1.60 1.94 -7.31
C VAL A 180 -1.19 1.70 -5.87
N PHE A 181 -2.16 1.70 -4.98
CA PHE A 181 -1.98 1.43 -3.55
C PHE A 181 -2.13 -0.07 -3.30
N TYR A 182 -1.26 -0.67 -2.47
CA TYR A 182 -1.30 -2.10 -2.20
C TYR A 182 -1.10 -2.50 -0.74
N ASP A 183 -0.75 -1.58 0.14
CA ASP A 183 -0.59 -1.88 1.58
C ASP A 183 -1.82 -1.41 2.35
N TYR A 184 -2.69 -2.34 2.70
CA TYR A 184 -3.99 -2.04 3.31
C TYR A 184 -3.99 -2.13 4.84
N ASP A 185 -2.84 -2.27 5.48
CA ASP A 185 -2.72 -2.47 6.92
C ASP A 185 -3.39 -1.35 7.74
N GLU A 186 -3.29 -0.12 7.27
CA GLU A 186 -3.76 1.07 7.98
C GLU A 186 -4.88 1.83 7.23
N ILE A 187 -5.47 1.19 6.22
CA ILE A 187 -6.54 1.81 5.45
C ILE A 187 -7.74 2.13 6.34
N CYS A 188 -8.35 3.28 6.12
CA CYS A 188 -9.61 3.65 6.76
C CYS A 188 -10.46 4.47 5.80
N PHE A 189 -11.72 4.73 6.18
CA PHE A 189 -12.50 5.72 5.47
C PHE A 189 -11.91 7.12 5.68
N LEU A 190 -11.92 7.93 4.65
CA LEU A 190 -11.42 9.31 4.75
C LEU A 190 -12.17 10.09 5.85
N THR A 191 -13.47 9.84 5.97
CA THR A 191 -14.32 10.51 6.97
C THR A 191 -14.02 10.09 8.41
N GLU A 192 -13.30 9.00 8.64
CA GLU A 192 -12.87 8.57 9.98
C GLU A 192 -11.60 9.28 10.45
N ALA A 193 -10.75 9.73 9.52
CA ALA A 193 -9.50 10.41 9.85
C ALA A 193 -9.77 11.81 10.39
N ASN A 194 -8.95 12.24 11.37
CA ASN A 194 -9.03 13.56 11.95
C ASN A 194 -7.85 14.40 11.44
N PHE A 195 -8.10 15.20 10.41
CA PHE A 195 -7.08 16.09 9.86
C PHE A 195 -6.94 17.34 10.70
N ARG A 196 -5.72 17.60 11.15
CA ARG A 196 -5.40 18.68 12.06
C ARG A 196 -4.26 19.54 11.53
N HIS A 197 -4.32 20.84 11.87
CA HIS A 197 -3.15 21.71 11.81
C HIS A 197 -2.26 21.46 13.03
N ILE A 198 -0.95 21.57 12.84
CA ILE A 198 -0.01 21.52 13.96
C ILE A 198 -0.26 22.73 14.84
N PRO A 199 -0.60 22.54 16.14
CA PRO A 199 -0.82 23.68 17.02
C PRO A 199 0.43 24.55 17.20
N ALA A 200 0.25 25.86 17.22
CA ALA A 200 1.34 26.79 17.46
C ALA A 200 1.89 26.60 18.89
N PRO A 201 3.23 26.69 19.08
CA PRO A 201 3.82 26.65 20.43
C PRO A 201 3.24 27.76 21.31
N ARG A 202 2.90 27.43 22.55
CA ARG A 202 2.35 28.38 23.53
C ARG A 202 3.46 29.05 24.35
N THR A 203 4.60 28.35 24.45
CA THR A 203 5.75 28.78 25.26
C THR A 203 7.05 28.46 24.52
N PRO A 204 8.17 29.09 24.89
CA PRO A 204 9.48 28.70 24.34
C PRO A 204 9.85 27.24 24.62
N GLU A 205 9.42 26.68 25.73
CA GLU A 205 9.62 25.26 26.04
C GLU A 205 8.87 24.36 25.09
N ASP A 206 7.66 24.70 24.69
CA ASP A 206 6.89 23.96 23.65
C ASP A 206 7.63 23.95 22.32
N GLU A 207 8.22 25.09 21.94
CA GLU A 207 8.97 25.23 20.69
C GLU A 207 10.26 24.40 20.68
N MET A 208 10.87 24.22 21.84
CA MET A 208 12.13 23.47 22.01
C MET A 208 11.90 22.01 22.35
N ALA A 209 10.66 21.60 22.61
CA ALA A 209 10.33 20.24 23.01
C ALA A 209 10.61 19.22 21.89
N SER A 210 11.21 18.07 22.25
CA SER A 210 11.44 16.96 21.35
C SER A 210 10.17 16.16 21.06
N GLU A 211 9.15 16.29 21.92
CA GLU A 211 7.85 15.64 21.79
C GLU A 211 6.75 16.69 21.63
N PRO A 212 5.62 16.33 20.94
CA PRO A 212 4.47 17.23 20.84
C PRO A 212 3.94 17.59 22.22
N TRP A 213 3.68 18.89 22.46
CA TRP A 213 3.05 19.38 23.68
C TRP A 213 1.54 19.25 23.71
N TYR A 214 0.95 18.77 22.60
CA TYR A 214 -0.48 18.58 22.41
C TYR A 214 -0.82 17.11 22.33
N SER A 215 -2.08 16.74 22.66
CA SER A 215 -2.56 15.38 22.55
C SER A 215 -2.68 14.93 21.10
N ILE A 216 -2.29 13.70 20.82
CA ILE A 216 -2.44 13.07 19.51
C ILE A 216 -3.31 11.82 19.67
N GLY A 217 -4.45 11.79 18.96
CA GLY A 217 -5.31 10.62 18.89
C GLY A 217 -4.84 9.64 17.83
N PRO A 218 -5.36 8.39 17.86
CA PRO A 218 -4.93 7.33 16.95
C PRO A 218 -5.28 7.57 15.47
N LEU A 219 -6.29 8.41 15.20
CA LEU A 219 -6.72 8.75 13.85
C LEU A 219 -6.34 10.17 13.43
N ASP A 220 -5.52 10.84 14.23
CA ASP A 220 -5.06 12.19 13.92
C ASP A 220 -4.03 12.16 12.79
N VAL A 221 -4.22 13.06 11.83
CA VAL A 221 -3.35 13.21 10.66
C VAL A 221 -2.96 14.68 10.55
N PHE A 222 -1.66 14.94 10.42
CA PHE A 222 -1.08 16.28 10.27
C PHE A 222 -0.46 16.41 8.88
N PRO A 223 -1.20 16.88 7.86
CA PRO A 223 -0.67 16.98 6.51
C PRO A 223 0.58 17.84 6.35
N GLU A 224 0.77 18.81 7.25
CA GLU A 224 1.96 19.66 7.27
C GLU A 224 3.26 18.89 7.52
N GLU A 225 3.16 17.68 8.10
CA GLU A 225 4.31 16.80 8.34
C GLU A 225 4.65 15.91 7.15
N PHE A 226 3.81 15.85 6.10
CA PHE A 226 4.03 14.96 4.97
C PHE A 226 5.33 15.23 4.20
N PRO A 227 5.73 16.48 3.91
CA PRO A 227 6.91 16.73 3.07
C PRO A 227 8.16 15.98 3.52
N PRO A 228 8.68 16.15 4.74
CA PRO A 228 9.88 15.45 5.15
C PRO A 228 9.68 13.95 5.38
N PHE A 229 8.45 13.55 5.68
CA PHE A 229 8.11 12.15 5.94
C PHE A 229 8.04 11.32 4.65
N LEU A 230 7.48 11.89 3.57
CA LEU A 230 7.30 11.18 2.30
C LEU A 230 8.56 11.17 1.44
N PHE A 231 9.30 12.27 1.40
CA PHE A 231 10.42 12.44 0.47
C PHE A 231 11.71 12.79 1.21
N ALA A 232 12.70 11.92 1.12
CA ALA A 232 14.06 12.22 1.55
C ALA A 232 14.78 13.14 0.55
N ASP A 233 14.50 12.97 -0.75
CA ASP A 233 15.07 13.79 -1.83
C ASP A 233 14.37 15.15 -1.89
N SER A 234 15.16 16.23 -1.76
CA SER A 234 14.63 17.59 -1.77
C SER A 234 14.04 18.01 -3.11
N GLY A 235 14.57 17.52 -4.21
CA GLY A 235 14.07 17.79 -5.55
C GLY A 235 12.70 17.16 -5.77
N GLN A 236 12.52 15.92 -5.34
CA GLN A 236 11.23 15.23 -5.39
C GLN A 236 10.20 15.90 -4.48
N ARG A 237 10.60 16.31 -3.29
CA ARG A 237 9.74 17.04 -2.34
C ARG A 237 9.22 18.33 -2.96
N GLN A 238 10.13 19.09 -3.57
CA GLN A 238 9.81 20.36 -4.22
C GLN A 238 8.88 20.17 -5.43
N LEU A 239 9.16 19.14 -6.24
CA LEU A 239 8.33 18.80 -7.39
C LEU A 239 6.92 18.39 -6.98
N PHE A 240 6.79 17.54 -5.95
CA PHE A 240 5.50 17.12 -5.44
C PHE A 240 4.69 18.29 -4.86
N ASP A 241 5.37 19.22 -4.17
CA ASP A 241 4.73 20.45 -3.68
C ASP A 241 4.16 21.29 -4.83
N GLN A 242 4.90 21.41 -5.93
CA GLN A 242 4.42 22.12 -7.12
C GLN A 242 3.21 21.42 -7.76
N LEU A 243 3.20 20.10 -7.80
CA LEU A 243 2.16 19.31 -8.45
C LEU A 243 0.91 19.14 -7.57
N HIS A 244 1.09 18.92 -6.29
CA HIS A 244 0.05 18.48 -5.35
C HIS A 244 0.18 19.12 -3.96
N GLY A 245 0.63 20.37 -3.90
CA GLY A 245 0.88 21.05 -2.63
C GLY A 245 -0.32 21.14 -1.70
N GLU A 246 -1.54 21.11 -2.24
CA GLU A 246 -2.77 21.09 -1.46
C GLU A 246 -2.88 19.88 -0.52
N LEU A 247 -2.22 18.78 -0.85
CA LEU A 247 -2.19 17.59 0.03
C LEU A 247 -1.46 17.84 1.35
N TYR A 248 -0.66 18.89 1.44
CA TYR A 248 0.03 19.31 2.66
C TYR A 248 -0.82 20.20 3.57
N ASN A 249 -2.05 20.50 3.18
CA ASN A 249 -2.95 21.39 3.92
C ASN A 249 -4.13 20.61 4.50
N ALA A 250 -4.28 20.65 5.81
CA ALA A 250 -5.39 19.99 6.52
C ALA A 250 -6.76 20.48 6.03
N ASP A 251 -6.89 21.76 5.66
CA ASP A 251 -8.15 22.32 5.21
C ASP A 251 -8.63 21.71 3.89
N TYR A 252 -7.70 21.35 3.00
CA TYR A 252 -8.02 20.62 1.77
C TYR A 252 -8.68 19.28 2.09
N TRP A 253 -8.07 18.49 2.99
CA TRP A 253 -8.61 17.20 3.39
C TRP A 253 -9.96 17.33 4.08
N LYS A 254 -10.12 18.33 4.95
CA LYS A 254 -11.40 18.61 5.60
C LYS A 254 -12.49 18.96 4.58
N SER A 255 -12.16 19.71 3.54
CA SER A 255 -13.12 20.04 2.47
C SER A 255 -13.60 18.80 1.71
N LEU A 256 -12.71 17.83 1.48
CA LEU A 256 -13.08 16.54 0.89
C LEU A 256 -14.01 15.73 1.81
N GLN A 257 -13.72 15.71 3.10
CA GLN A 257 -14.57 15.03 4.08
C GLN A 257 -15.97 15.65 4.12
N GLU A 258 -16.06 16.95 4.11
CA GLU A 258 -17.36 17.67 4.10
C GLU A 258 -18.15 17.37 2.82
N ALA A 259 -17.49 17.35 1.68
CA ALA A 259 -18.13 17.01 0.42
C ALA A 259 -18.68 15.57 0.42
N ILE A 260 -17.92 14.62 0.94
CA ILE A 260 -18.35 13.22 1.06
C ILE A 260 -19.54 13.09 2.00
N ARG A 261 -19.51 13.74 3.19
CA ARG A 261 -20.60 13.73 4.16
C ARG A 261 -21.88 14.37 3.59
N ALA A 262 -21.74 15.35 2.72
CA ALA A 262 -22.87 15.99 2.03
C ALA A 262 -23.38 15.19 0.84
N GLY A 263 -22.81 14.03 0.54
CA GLY A 263 -23.20 13.18 -0.58
C GLY A 263 -22.79 13.74 -1.95
N LYS A 264 -21.85 14.67 -1.99
CA LYS A 264 -21.36 15.25 -3.25
C LYS A 264 -20.38 14.29 -3.91
N VAL A 265 -20.45 14.21 -5.24
CA VAL A 265 -19.46 13.52 -6.05
C VAL A 265 -18.23 14.42 -6.19
N ILE A 266 -17.06 13.88 -5.87
CA ILE A 266 -15.80 14.59 -6.04
C ILE A 266 -15.19 14.14 -7.36
N ASP A 267 -15.02 15.09 -8.29
CA ASP A 267 -14.36 14.84 -9.56
C ASP A 267 -12.86 15.06 -9.41
N VAL A 268 -12.09 14.03 -9.74
CA VAL A 268 -10.63 14.11 -9.75
C VAL A 268 -10.17 13.88 -11.19
N PHE A 269 -9.65 14.94 -11.79
CA PHE A 269 -9.18 14.88 -13.17
C PHE A 269 -7.67 14.65 -13.22
N PRO A 270 -7.18 13.91 -14.22
CA PRO A 270 -5.76 13.83 -14.48
C PRO A 270 -5.18 15.24 -14.66
N TYR A 271 -3.94 15.43 -14.17
CA TYR A 271 -3.23 16.69 -14.35
C TYR A 271 -3.07 16.97 -15.85
N ARG A 272 -3.61 18.13 -16.30
CA ARG A 272 -3.48 18.53 -17.70
C ARG A 272 -2.12 19.16 -17.92
N ARG A 273 -1.34 18.58 -18.86
CA ARG A 273 -0.09 19.19 -19.29
C ARG A 273 -0.38 20.51 -19.96
N LYS A 274 0.32 21.59 -19.54
CA LYS A 274 0.27 22.88 -20.25
C LYS A 274 0.70 22.65 -21.70
N GLY A 275 -0.19 22.97 -22.67
CA GLY A 275 0.09 22.85 -24.10
C GLY A 275 -0.76 21.82 -24.85
N LEU A 276 -1.57 21.01 -24.16
CA LEU A 276 -2.52 20.07 -24.79
C LEU A 276 -3.92 20.66 -25.00
N ASP A 277 -4.19 21.86 -24.49
CA ASP A 277 -5.50 22.51 -24.58
C ASP A 277 -5.65 23.38 -25.83
N ASN A 278 -4.77 23.31 -26.82
CA ASN A 278 -4.78 24.12 -28.05
C ASN A 278 -4.99 23.31 -29.34
N GLU A 279 -5.59 22.11 -29.26
CA GLU A 279 -6.06 21.39 -30.45
C GLU A 279 -7.57 21.17 -30.43
#